data_25145a61882ecf916b5d04a96e9c410f
#
_entry.id   25145a61882ecf916b5d04a96e9c410f
#
_cell.length_a   1.000
_cell.length_b   1.000
_cell.length_c   1.000
_cell.angle_alpha   90.00
_cell.angle_beta   90.00
_cell.angle_gamma   90.00
#
_symmetry.space_group_name_H-M   'P 1'
#
loop_
_entity.id
_entity.type
_entity.pdbx_description
1 polymer ?
#
loop_
_entity_poly.entity_id
_entity_poly.type
_entity_poly.pdbx_seq_one_letter_code
_entity_poly.pdbx_strand_id
1 'polypeptide(L)'
;MTTESSASPAQQIAAGYNVTGQALNLGAVVVDGTVDPTAQVKIPLATINRHGLIAGATGTGKTKTLQVIAEQLSTAGVPVVMADVKGDLSGLAQPGAANDKTAQRATDTGDEWTPTAFPVEFLSLGTTGRGVPVR
;
A
#
# COMPACT_ATOMS: atom_id res chain seq x y z
N MET A 1 -0.36 32.22 -28.41
CA MET A 1 -0.91 30.87 -28.61
C MET A 1 -0.47 30.02 -27.43
N THR A 2 -1.28 29.95 -26.40
CA THR A 2 -1.07 29.04 -25.24
C THR A 2 -1.52 27.67 -25.71
N THR A 3 -0.59 26.75 -25.93
CA THR A 3 -0.88 25.33 -26.10
C THR A 3 -1.45 24.83 -24.77
N GLU A 4 -2.76 24.64 -24.69
CA GLU A 4 -3.36 23.82 -23.64
C GLU A 4 -2.75 22.43 -23.78
N SER A 5 -1.84 22.10 -22.88
CA SER A 5 -1.35 20.73 -22.73
C SER A 5 -2.53 19.89 -22.24
N SER A 6 -3.18 19.17 -23.13
CA SER A 6 -4.25 18.24 -22.75
C SER A 6 -3.65 17.20 -21.78
N ALA A 7 -4.30 17.02 -20.64
CA ALA A 7 -3.87 16.03 -19.63
C ALA A 7 -3.72 14.65 -20.29
N SER A 8 -2.66 13.92 -19.94
CA SER A 8 -2.44 12.56 -20.46
C SER A 8 -3.59 11.63 -20.03
N PRO A 9 -3.83 10.51 -20.73
CA PRO A 9 -4.83 9.54 -20.32
C PRO A 9 -4.65 9.07 -18.88
N ALA A 10 -3.41 8.89 -18.42
CA ALA A 10 -3.09 8.53 -17.03
C ALA A 10 -3.51 9.62 -16.05
N GLN A 11 -3.24 10.88 -16.37
CA GLN A 11 -3.64 12.03 -15.54
C GLN A 11 -5.16 12.21 -15.50
N GLN A 12 -5.86 11.93 -16.61
CA GLN A 12 -7.32 11.95 -16.64
C GLN A 12 -7.92 10.89 -15.69
N ILE A 13 -7.33 9.68 -15.66
CA ILE A 13 -7.73 8.62 -14.73
C ILE A 13 -7.42 9.07 -13.29
N ALA A 14 -6.21 9.54 -13.01
CA ALA A 14 -5.79 9.97 -11.67
C ALA A 14 -6.64 11.11 -11.11
N ALA A 15 -7.18 11.97 -11.97
CA ALA A 15 -8.09 13.05 -11.55
C ALA A 15 -9.34 12.54 -10.81
N GLY A 16 -9.82 11.33 -11.14
CA GLY A 16 -10.91 10.67 -10.42
C GLY A 16 -10.55 10.18 -9.01
N TYR A 17 -9.26 10.12 -8.69
CA TYR A 17 -8.71 9.70 -7.39
C TYR A 17 -8.04 10.87 -6.64
N ASN A 18 -8.33 12.09 -7.06
CA ASN A 18 -7.79 13.29 -6.41
C ASN A 18 -8.46 13.49 -5.05
N VAL A 19 -7.64 13.57 -4.00
CA VAL A 19 -8.11 13.61 -2.62
C VAL A 19 -7.57 14.87 -1.94
N THR A 20 -8.46 15.60 -1.27
CA THR A 20 -8.08 16.66 -0.34
C THR A 20 -7.90 16.09 1.07
N GLY A 21 -6.76 16.37 1.71
CA GLY A 21 -6.44 15.87 3.05
C GLY A 21 -5.59 14.60 3.03
N GLN A 22 -5.56 13.89 4.17
CA GLN A 22 -4.76 12.67 4.30
C GLN A 22 -5.34 11.53 3.47
N ALA A 23 -4.46 10.82 2.78
CA ALA A 23 -4.84 9.72 1.91
C ALA A 23 -3.79 8.61 1.92
N LEU A 24 -4.23 7.40 1.62
CA LEU A 24 -3.35 6.27 1.32
C LEU A 24 -3.01 6.31 -0.17
N ASN A 25 -1.75 6.12 -0.51
CA ASN A 25 -1.29 5.97 -1.89
C ASN A 25 -1.28 4.48 -2.26
N LEU A 26 -2.02 4.10 -3.30
CA LEU A 26 -2.04 2.72 -3.79
C LEU A 26 -1.08 2.47 -4.95
N GLY A 27 -0.52 3.53 -5.53
CA GLY A 27 0.43 3.46 -6.62
C GLY A 27 0.08 4.37 -7.79
N ALA A 28 0.77 4.18 -8.91
CA ALA A 28 0.65 4.98 -10.11
C ALA A 28 -0.23 4.31 -11.18
N VAL A 29 -0.86 5.13 -12.00
CA VAL A 29 -1.67 4.67 -13.14
C VAL A 29 -0.78 4.07 -14.22
N VAL A 30 -1.24 2.97 -14.81
CA VAL A 30 -0.62 2.33 -15.96
C VAL A 30 -1.55 2.41 -17.17
N VAL A 31 -1.06 2.94 -18.28
CA VAL A 31 -1.78 2.99 -19.56
C VAL A 31 -0.91 2.33 -20.61
N ASP A 32 -1.45 1.36 -21.32
CA ASP A 32 -0.74 0.62 -22.39
C ASP A 32 0.64 0.08 -21.95
N GLY A 33 0.71 -0.43 -20.71
CA GLY A 33 1.94 -0.96 -20.14
C GLY A 33 2.96 0.08 -19.65
N THR A 34 2.66 1.37 -19.82
CA THR A 34 3.51 2.47 -19.35
C THR A 34 2.98 3.04 -18.02
N VAL A 35 3.85 3.10 -17.02
CA VAL A 35 3.55 3.71 -15.73
C VAL A 35 3.75 5.22 -15.82
N ASP A 36 2.79 5.99 -15.32
CA ASP A 36 2.96 7.43 -15.11
C ASP A 36 3.14 7.72 -13.62
N PRO A 37 4.37 7.96 -13.14
CA PRO A 37 4.65 8.18 -11.72
C PRO A 37 4.00 9.44 -11.15
N THR A 38 3.52 10.34 -12.00
CA THR A 38 2.82 11.57 -11.57
C THR A 38 1.31 11.36 -11.41
N ALA A 39 0.77 10.29 -12.00
CA ALA A 39 -0.64 9.96 -11.97
C ALA A 39 -0.94 8.96 -10.84
N GLN A 40 -1.14 9.46 -9.62
CA GLN A 40 -1.28 8.65 -8.41
C GLN A 40 -2.74 8.26 -8.13
N VAL A 41 -2.94 7.02 -7.67
CA VAL A 41 -4.23 6.51 -7.20
C VAL A 41 -4.26 6.55 -5.67
N LYS A 42 -5.18 7.34 -5.11
CA LYS A 42 -5.26 7.59 -3.67
C LYS A 42 -6.62 7.23 -3.11
N ILE A 43 -6.66 6.78 -1.85
CA ILE A 43 -7.89 6.57 -1.09
C ILE A 43 -7.89 7.53 0.09
N PRO A 44 -8.97 8.33 0.29
CA PRO A 44 -9.07 9.23 1.44
C PRO A 44 -9.01 8.45 2.76
N LEU A 45 -8.19 8.88 3.70
CA LEU A 45 -8.11 8.26 5.02
C LEU A 45 -9.46 8.30 5.76
N ALA A 46 -10.23 9.37 5.54
CA ALA A 46 -11.56 9.54 6.12
C ALA A 46 -12.59 8.47 5.68
N THR A 47 -12.34 7.73 4.59
CA THR A 47 -13.26 6.71 4.06
C THR A 47 -12.74 5.29 4.23
N ILE A 48 -11.56 5.10 4.83
CA ILE A 48 -10.93 3.77 4.95
C ILE A 48 -11.67 2.83 5.91
N ASN A 49 -12.58 3.35 6.71
CA ASN A 49 -13.46 2.56 7.59
C ASN A 49 -14.57 1.82 6.83
N ARG A 50 -14.55 1.82 5.52
CA ARG A 50 -15.46 1.06 4.66
C ARG A 50 -14.90 -0.32 4.34
N HIS A 51 -15.80 -1.22 3.92
CA HIS A 51 -15.38 -2.53 3.44
C HIS A 51 -14.65 -2.41 2.11
N GLY A 52 -13.63 -3.25 1.92
CA GLY A 52 -12.86 -3.32 0.68
C GLY A 52 -12.61 -4.77 0.27
N LEU A 53 -12.34 -4.98 -1.00
CA LEU A 53 -11.93 -6.27 -1.54
C LEU A 53 -10.66 -6.11 -2.38
N ILE A 54 -9.63 -6.89 -2.04
CA ILE A 54 -8.42 -7.03 -2.85
C ILE A 54 -8.47 -8.39 -3.52
N ALA A 55 -8.83 -8.41 -4.80
CA ALA A 55 -8.99 -9.62 -5.58
C ALA A 55 -7.84 -9.80 -6.59
N GLY A 56 -7.52 -11.05 -6.89
CA GLY A 56 -6.48 -11.40 -7.88
C GLY A 56 -6.03 -12.85 -7.73
N ALA A 57 -5.39 -13.39 -8.76
CA ALA A 57 -4.79 -14.73 -8.74
C ALA A 57 -3.60 -14.82 -7.77
N THR A 58 -3.11 -16.02 -7.51
CA THR A 58 -1.91 -16.23 -6.71
C THR A 58 -0.70 -15.55 -7.38
N GLY A 59 0.12 -14.87 -6.58
CA GLY A 59 1.32 -14.17 -7.06
C GLY A 59 1.08 -12.77 -7.65
N THR A 60 -0.16 -12.26 -7.69
CA THR A 60 -0.48 -10.93 -8.24
C THR A 60 -0.21 -9.76 -7.30
N GLY A 61 0.28 -10.02 -6.07
CA GLY A 61 0.64 -8.96 -5.12
C GLY A 61 -0.46 -8.57 -4.13
N LYS A 62 -1.54 -9.34 -3.99
CA LYS A 62 -2.63 -9.04 -3.01
C LYS A 62 -2.12 -8.77 -1.60
N THR A 63 -1.27 -9.67 -1.08
CA THR A 63 -0.67 -9.51 0.26
C THR A 63 0.22 -8.27 0.35
N LYS A 64 0.95 -7.93 -0.73
CA LYS A 64 1.75 -6.70 -0.77
C LYS A 64 0.89 -5.45 -0.73
N THR A 65 -0.21 -5.43 -1.45
CA THR A 65 -1.17 -4.32 -1.38
C THR A 65 -1.73 -4.16 0.03
N LEU A 66 -2.06 -5.28 0.69
CA LEU A 66 -2.54 -5.26 2.07
C LEU A 66 -1.47 -4.73 3.05
N GLN A 67 -0.21 -5.15 2.88
CA GLN A 67 0.93 -4.63 3.64
C GLN A 67 1.09 -3.12 3.47
N VAL A 68 1.10 -2.62 2.23
CA VAL A 68 1.22 -1.20 1.91
C VAL A 68 0.12 -0.37 2.57
N ILE A 69 -1.12 -0.87 2.58
CA ILE A 69 -2.23 -0.22 3.27
C ILE A 69 -1.98 -0.19 4.79
N ALA A 70 -1.57 -1.32 5.39
CA ALA A 70 -1.31 -1.40 6.83
C ALA A 70 -0.14 -0.50 7.26
N GLU A 71 0.93 -0.44 6.48
CA GLU A 71 2.09 0.43 6.71
C GLU A 71 1.69 1.91 6.75
N GLN A 72 0.93 2.34 5.74
CA GLN A 72 0.48 3.73 5.66
C GLN A 72 -0.53 4.09 6.77
N LEU A 73 -1.43 3.16 7.12
CA LEU A 73 -2.35 3.34 8.25
C LEU A 73 -1.57 3.48 9.57
N SER A 74 -0.60 2.60 9.80
CA SER A 74 0.27 2.66 10.99
C SER A 74 1.03 3.98 11.06
N THR A 75 1.59 4.45 9.94
CA THR A 75 2.26 5.76 9.85
C THR A 75 1.32 6.92 10.15
N ALA A 76 0.05 6.79 9.75
CA ALA A 76 -0.99 7.78 10.05
C ALA A 76 -1.53 7.70 11.49
N GLY A 77 -1.00 6.79 12.33
CA GLY A 77 -1.43 6.60 13.71
C GLY A 77 -2.74 5.80 13.86
N VAL A 78 -3.16 5.09 12.81
CA VAL A 78 -4.36 4.26 12.83
C VAL A 78 -3.99 2.83 13.21
N PRO A 79 -4.55 2.26 14.29
CA PRO A 79 -4.29 0.88 14.67
C PRO A 79 -4.91 -0.09 13.65
N VAL A 80 -4.16 -1.13 13.30
CA VAL A 80 -4.57 -2.13 12.31
C VAL A 80 -4.54 -3.51 12.95
N VAL A 81 -5.59 -4.29 12.76
CA VAL A 81 -5.63 -5.72 13.15
C VAL A 81 -5.66 -6.55 11.87
N MET A 82 -4.74 -7.52 11.79
CA MET A 82 -4.61 -8.40 10.63
C MET A 82 -4.63 -9.86 11.07
N ALA A 83 -5.32 -10.70 10.31
CA ALA A 83 -5.30 -12.15 10.49
C ALA A 83 -4.35 -12.77 9.45
N ASP A 84 -3.36 -13.52 9.92
CA ASP A 84 -2.34 -14.15 9.08
C ASP A 84 -2.26 -15.64 9.35
N VAL A 85 -2.67 -16.45 8.37
CA VAL A 85 -2.66 -17.91 8.47
C VAL A 85 -1.32 -18.49 8.00
N LYS A 86 -0.61 -17.79 7.10
CA LYS A 86 0.60 -18.28 6.43
C LYS A 86 1.89 -17.68 6.97
N GLY A 87 1.81 -16.61 7.76
CA GLY A 87 2.98 -15.88 8.27
C GLY A 87 3.57 -14.86 7.28
N ASP A 88 2.85 -14.53 6.21
CA ASP A 88 3.32 -13.61 5.16
C ASP A 88 3.39 -12.14 5.63
N LEU A 89 2.69 -11.81 6.72
CA LEU A 89 2.58 -10.44 7.24
C LEU A 89 3.61 -10.13 8.34
N SER A 90 4.26 -11.15 8.90
CA SER A 90 5.22 -10.99 10.01
C SER A 90 6.40 -10.09 9.65
N GLY A 91 6.72 -9.94 8.37
CA GLY A 91 7.76 -9.06 7.87
C GLY A 91 7.56 -7.57 8.18
N LEU A 92 6.33 -7.13 8.52
CA LEU A 92 6.06 -5.75 8.91
C LEU A 92 6.81 -5.30 10.17
N ALA A 93 7.18 -6.23 11.04
CA ALA A 93 7.93 -5.96 12.27
C ALA A 93 9.43 -5.68 12.05
N GLN A 94 9.93 -5.88 10.83
CA GLN A 94 11.35 -5.71 10.49
C GLN A 94 11.50 -4.82 9.25
N PRO A 95 12.54 -3.97 9.19
CA PRO A 95 12.79 -3.21 7.98
C PRO A 95 13.12 -4.15 6.84
N GLY A 96 12.50 -3.93 5.68
CA GLY A 96 12.79 -4.67 4.47
C GLY A 96 14.24 -4.48 4.02
N ALA A 97 14.83 -5.49 3.38
CA ALA A 97 16.14 -5.33 2.76
C ALA A 97 16.00 -4.43 1.52
N ALA A 98 16.80 -3.35 1.51
CA ALA A 98 16.92 -2.53 0.31
C ALA A 98 17.57 -3.36 -0.81
N ASN A 99 17.00 -3.35 -2.00
CA ASN A 99 17.55 -3.95 -3.20
C ASN A 99 17.19 -3.13 -4.44
N ASP A 100 17.95 -3.32 -5.50
CA ASP A 100 17.80 -2.54 -6.73
C ASP A 100 16.40 -2.64 -7.34
N LYS A 101 15.75 -3.81 -7.24
CA LYS A 101 14.39 -4.00 -7.77
C LYS A 101 13.36 -3.18 -7.01
N THR A 102 13.49 -3.11 -5.69
CA THR A 102 12.59 -2.32 -4.86
C THR A 102 12.80 -0.83 -5.10
N ALA A 103 14.06 -0.39 -5.17
CA ALA A 103 14.41 0.99 -5.47
C ALA A 103 13.90 1.41 -6.87
N GLN A 104 14.12 0.57 -7.88
CA GLN A 104 13.62 0.83 -9.23
C GLN A 104 12.09 0.89 -9.24
N ARG A 105 11.41 -0.04 -8.56
CA ARG A 105 9.96 -0.02 -8.47
C ARG A 105 9.42 1.25 -7.83
N ALA A 106 10.03 1.70 -6.74
CA ALA A 106 9.67 2.95 -6.09
C ALA A 106 9.80 4.14 -7.05
N THR A 107 10.92 4.23 -7.77
CA THR A 107 11.14 5.25 -8.80
C THR A 107 10.07 5.18 -9.90
N ASP A 108 9.81 3.99 -10.44
CA ASP A 108 8.85 3.79 -11.53
C ASP A 108 7.42 4.18 -11.13
N THR A 109 7.06 3.97 -9.87
CA THR A 109 5.72 4.29 -9.35
C THR A 109 5.62 5.66 -8.70
N GLY A 110 6.73 6.43 -8.62
CA GLY A 110 6.76 7.72 -7.94
C GLY A 110 6.54 7.60 -6.43
N ASP A 111 6.97 6.50 -5.83
CA ASP A 111 6.85 6.23 -4.39
C ASP A 111 8.19 6.52 -3.67
N GLU A 112 8.11 7.08 -2.48
CA GLU A 112 9.27 7.35 -1.60
C GLU A 112 9.45 6.20 -0.60
N TRP A 113 9.69 4.99 -1.11
CA TRP A 113 9.86 3.84 -0.25
C TRP A 113 11.20 3.86 0.49
N THR A 114 11.16 3.66 1.81
CA THR A 114 12.33 3.46 2.67
C THR A 114 12.13 2.22 3.54
N PRO A 115 13.19 1.41 3.77
CA PRO A 115 13.13 0.28 4.69
C PRO A 115 12.72 0.75 6.08
N THR A 116 11.54 0.33 6.55
CA THR A 116 10.98 0.76 7.84
C THR A 116 10.41 -0.44 8.58
N ALA A 117 10.63 -0.49 9.90
CA ALA A 117 9.94 -1.41 10.80
C ALA A 117 8.73 -0.70 11.40
N PHE A 118 7.64 -1.42 11.52
CA PHE A 118 6.43 -0.91 12.15
C PHE A 118 6.23 -1.52 13.54
N PRO A 119 5.59 -0.83 14.48
CA PRO A 119 5.26 -1.39 15.80
C PRO A 119 4.19 -2.48 15.62
N VAL A 120 4.61 -3.73 15.76
CA VAL A 120 3.74 -4.91 15.57
C VAL A 120 3.69 -5.70 16.86
N GLU A 121 2.49 -6.05 17.33
CA GLU A 121 2.27 -7.03 18.37
C GLU A 121 1.65 -8.29 17.76
N PHE A 122 2.29 -9.43 18.03
CA PHE A 122 1.79 -10.73 17.56
C PHE A 122 0.84 -11.32 18.59
N LEU A 123 -0.39 -11.60 18.16
CA LEU A 123 -1.40 -12.30 18.95
C LEU A 123 -1.47 -13.74 18.48
N SER A 124 -1.57 -14.68 19.40
CA SER A 124 -1.74 -16.11 19.08
C SER A 124 -3.09 -16.63 19.55
N LEU A 125 -3.72 -17.44 18.71
CA LEU A 125 -4.93 -18.18 19.08
C LEU A 125 -4.53 -19.54 19.67
N GLY A 126 -4.98 -19.83 20.88
CA GLY A 126 -4.67 -21.06 21.59
C GLY A 126 -3.29 -21.08 22.26
N THR A 127 -2.77 -22.28 22.52
CA THR A 127 -1.57 -22.51 23.35
C THR A 127 -0.28 -22.78 22.57
N THR A 128 -0.34 -22.91 21.25
CA THR A 128 0.79 -23.37 20.41
C THR A 128 1.46 -22.26 19.62
N GLY A 129 0.87 -21.07 19.57
CA GLY A 129 1.41 -19.93 18.82
C GLY A 129 2.51 -19.20 19.59
N ARG A 130 3.35 -18.46 18.82
CA ARG A 130 4.27 -17.47 19.39
C ARG A 130 3.56 -16.12 19.43
N GLY A 131 3.62 -15.43 20.54
CA GLY A 131 2.96 -14.13 20.73
C GLY A 131 2.10 -14.10 21.99
N VAL A 132 1.36 -13.00 22.16
CA VAL A 132 0.45 -12.85 23.30
C VAL A 132 -0.79 -13.71 23.06
N PRO A 133 -1.09 -14.68 23.97
CA PRO A 133 -2.26 -15.54 23.80
C PRO A 133 -3.57 -14.75 23.98
N VAL A 134 -4.46 -14.87 23.01
CA VAL A 134 -5.83 -14.36 23.09
C VAL A 134 -6.75 -15.49 23.57
N ARG A 135 -7.50 -15.24 24.62
CA ARG A 135 -8.48 -16.17 25.22
C ARG A 135 -9.90 -15.75 24.91
#